data_3edaaddfa73effd7add2bc92454b4c36
#
_entry.id   3edaaddfa73effd7add2bc92454b4c36
#
_cell.length_a   1.000
_cell.length_b   1.000
_cell.length_c   1.000
_cell.angle_alpha   90.00
_cell.angle_beta   90.00
_cell.angle_gamma   90.00
#
_symmetry.space_group_name_H-M   'P 1'
#
loop_
_entity.id
_entity.type
_entity.pdbx_description
1 polymer ?
#
loop_
_entity_poly.entity_id
_entity_poly.type
_entity_poly.pdbx_seq_one_letter_code
_entity_poly.pdbx_strand_id
1 'polypeptide(L)'
;MPELPEVETARRLIADEALHRRIADVDDSDPFVCRPHSPGELRAALTGRMLTAARRRGKTMWCETSENGPDLGIHLGMGGRIVVTSPDGQVAWGGEPFRRDAQPPKAEWDRFTLRFADGGSLALFDKRRLGRVRLNPAIDALGPDAAEVTPAEFRDLITRGSIAVKARLLDQSRIAGVGNLLADEILWQARVSPAARTDSLGRQDADRLYRALESALRSAIARGGVHTGDVIAARRPGGTCPRCGAEMRHGTVGGRSTWWCSREQVPGS
;
A
#
# COMPACT_ATOMS: atom_id res chain seq x y z
N MET A 1 -3.31 -7.74 1.71
CA MET A 1 -1.93 -7.20 1.52
C MET A 1 -2.08 -5.71 1.34
N PRO A 2 -1.46 -4.90 2.17
CA PRO A 2 -1.50 -3.45 2.06
C PRO A 2 -1.05 -2.98 0.67
N GLU A 3 -1.87 -2.17 0.04
CA GLU A 3 -1.59 -1.46 -1.18
C GLU A 3 -1.52 0.05 -0.88
N LEU A 4 -1.46 0.91 -1.88
CA LEU A 4 -1.33 2.35 -1.64
C LEU A 4 -2.38 2.91 -0.64
N PRO A 5 -3.68 2.56 -0.72
CA PRO A 5 -4.67 3.10 0.22
C PRO A 5 -4.39 2.77 1.69
N GLU A 6 -4.00 1.53 2.00
CA GLU A 6 -3.67 1.13 3.37
C GLU A 6 -2.39 1.81 3.86
N VAL A 7 -1.39 1.97 2.98
CA VAL A 7 -0.15 2.69 3.35
C VAL A 7 -0.41 4.17 3.57
N GLU A 8 -1.31 4.77 2.80
CA GLU A 8 -1.72 6.16 2.98
C GLU A 8 -2.46 6.38 4.31
N THR A 9 -3.34 5.45 4.72
CA THR A 9 -3.99 5.56 6.04
C THR A 9 -2.98 5.43 7.19
N ALA A 10 -1.98 4.55 7.06
CA ALA A 10 -0.90 4.44 8.02
C ALA A 10 -0.03 5.71 8.08
N ARG A 11 0.33 6.27 6.92
CA ARG A 11 1.10 7.50 6.83
C ARG A 11 0.36 8.69 7.48
N ARG A 12 -0.95 8.82 7.20
CA ARG A 12 -1.78 9.86 7.81
C ARG A 12 -1.81 9.73 9.32
N LEU A 13 -2.01 8.52 9.84
CA LEU A 13 -1.98 8.29 11.28
C LEU A 13 -0.65 8.73 11.90
N ILE A 14 0.49 8.42 11.26
CA ILE A 14 1.81 8.90 11.73
C ILE A 14 1.86 10.42 11.69
N ALA A 15 1.37 11.04 10.62
CA ALA A 15 1.38 12.49 10.46
C ALA A 15 0.54 13.21 11.52
N ASP A 16 -0.61 12.64 11.87
CA ASP A 16 -1.57 13.25 12.78
C ASP A 16 -1.17 13.03 14.26
N GLU A 17 -0.57 11.88 14.61
CA GLU A 17 -0.46 11.42 15.99
C GLU A 17 0.99 11.22 16.49
N ALA A 18 2.00 11.13 15.60
CA ALA A 18 3.34 10.73 16.00
C ALA A 18 4.45 11.74 15.67
N LEU A 19 4.17 12.77 14.86
CA LEU A 19 5.16 13.79 14.53
C LEU A 19 5.47 14.70 15.71
N HIS A 20 6.70 15.23 15.72
CA HIS A 20 7.21 16.21 16.69
C HIS A 20 7.25 15.70 18.14
N ARG A 21 7.15 14.39 18.32
CA ARG A 21 7.30 13.72 19.62
C ARG A 21 8.72 13.18 19.76
N ARG A 22 9.39 13.45 20.88
CA ARG A 22 10.77 13.01 21.12
C ARG A 22 10.81 11.51 21.38
N ILE A 23 11.64 10.79 20.64
CA ILE A 23 11.86 9.35 20.79
C ILE A 23 12.75 9.15 22.03
N ALA A 24 12.22 8.52 23.07
CA ALA A 24 12.94 8.19 24.29
C ALA A 24 13.66 6.83 24.19
N ASP A 25 13.02 5.89 23.48
CA ASP A 25 13.55 4.53 23.33
C ASP A 25 13.02 3.87 22.05
N VAL A 26 13.74 2.85 21.56
CA VAL A 26 13.36 2.08 20.35
C VAL A 26 13.53 0.59 20.65
N ASP A 27 12.49 -0.19 20.38
CA ASP A 27 12.57 -1.65 20.34
C ASP A 27 12.74 -2.08 18.87
N ASP A 28 13.94 -2.50 18.52
CA ASP A 28 14.36 -3.00 17.21
C ASP A 28 14.87 -4.45 17.31
N SER A 29 14.39 -5.18 18.30
CA SER A 29 14.86 -6.54 18.63
C SER A 29 14.47 -7.60 17.60
N ASP A 30 13.47 -7.35 16.70
CA ASP A 30 13.06 -8.30 15.68
C ASP A 30 14.02 -8.28 14.46
N PRO A 31 14.93 -9.27 14.31
CA PRO A 31 15.95 -9.25 13.27
C PRO A 31 15.40 -9.51 11.87
N PHE A 32 14.17 -10.01 11.74
CA PHE A 32 13.54 -10.21 10.43
C PHE A 32 12.91 -8.94 9.89
N VAL A 33 12.28 -8.16 10.75
CA VAL A 33 11.61 -6.91 10.37
C VAL A 33 12.63 -5.78 10.24
N CYS A 34 13.61 -5.71 11.13
CA CYS A 34 14.61 -4.63 11.16
C CYS A 34 15.82 -4.85 10.23
N ARG A 35 15.91 -6.00 9.54
CA ARG A 35 17.05 -6.26 8.63
C ARG A 35 17.16 -5.22 7.50
N PRO A 36 18.38 -4.83 7.08
CA PRO A 36 19.68 -5.47 7.40
C PRO A 36 20.29 -5.04 8.73
N HIS A 37 19.61 -4.19 9.51
CA HIS A 37 20.14 -3.63 10.76
C HIS A 37 20.21 -4.69 11.86
N SER A 38 21.30 -4.64 12.61
CA SER A 38 21.47 -5.42 13.83
C SER A 38 20.61 -4.84 14.97
N PRO A 39 20.17 -5.67 15.95
CA PRO A 39 19.47 -5.16 17.13
C PRO A 39 20.28 -4.07 17.84
N GLY A 40 19.62 -2.94 18.15
CA GLY A 40 20.24 -1.76 18.76
C GLY A 40 20.74 -0.71 17.76
N GLU A 41 20.89 -1.03 16.48
CA GLU A 41 21.35 -0.07 15.46
C GLU A 41 20.30 1.00 15.16
N LEU A 42 19.03 0.61 14.98
CA LEU A 42 17.92 1.56 14.82
C LEU A 42 17.72 2.39 16.09
N ARG A 43 17.85 1.75 17.25
CA ARG A 43 17.78 2.44 18.55
C ARG A 43 18.84 3.52 18.66
N ALA A 44 20.10 3.21 18.37
CA ALA A 44 21.20 4.16 18.42
C ALA A 44 20.99 5.35 17.46
N ALA A 45 20.43 5.09 16.27
CA ALA A 45 20.23 6.11 15.26
C ALA A 45 19.04 7.05 15.54
N LEU A 46 18.00 6.57 16.24
CA LEU A 46 16.71 7.28 16.36
C LEU A 46 16.46 7.86 17.75
N THR A 47 17.06 7.29 18.82
CA THR A 47 16.86 7.80 20.19
C THR A 47 17.29 9.26 20.32
N GLY A 48 16.45 10.05 20.98
CA GLY A 48 16.65 11.49 21.16
C GLY A 48 16.12 12.36 20.02
N ARG A 49 15.84 11.79 18.85
CA ARG A 49 15.27 12.50 17.68
C ARG A 49 13.75 12.61 17.75
N MET A 50 13.19 13.35 16.80
CA MET A 50 11.75 13.45 16.53
C MET A 50 11.48 13.07 15.08
N LEU A 51 10.33 12.50 14.80
CA LEU A 51 9.81 12.41 13.43
C LEU A 51 9.29 13.81 13.02
N THR A 52 9.76 14.34 11.88
CA THR A 52 9.45 15.70 11.43
C THR A 52 8.47 15.74 10.27
N ALA A 53 8.45 14.70 9.45
CA ALA A 53 7.48 14.53 8.37
C ALA A 53 7.21 13.05 8.11
N ALA A 54 6.00 12.72 7.64
CA ALA A 54 5.63 11.39 7.17
C ALA A 54 5.35 11.44 5.66
N ARG A 55 6.15 10.73 4.89
CA ARG A 55 6.12 10.68 3.42
C ARG A 55 5.72 9.30 2.91
N ARG A 56 5.30 9.22 1.65
CA ARG A 56 4.98 7.97 0.97
C ARG A 56 5.28 8.06 -0.52
N ARG A 57 5.73 6.96 -1.11
CA ARG A 57 5.70 6.70 -2.54
C ARG A 57 5.26 5.25 -2.78
N GLY A 58 4.12 5.07 -3.43
CA GLY A 58 3.52 3.76 -3.63
C GLY A 58 3.19 3.06 -2.30
N LYS A 59 3.83 1.92 -2.07
CA LYS A 59 3.66 1.09 -0.87
C LYS A 59 4.76 1.26 0.16
N THR A 60 5.68 2.17 -0.08
CA THR A 60 6.77 2.52 0.83
C THR A 60 6.45 3.85 1.50
N MET A 61 6.47 3.89 2.82
CA MET A 61 6.40 5.12 3.59
C MET A 61 7.69 5.32 4.38
N TRP A 62 8.00 6.57 4.68
CA TRP A 62 9.14 6.91 5.53
C TRP A 62 8.84 8.18 6.34
N CYS A 63 9.55 8.31 7.43
CA CYS A 63 9.54 9.50 8.27
C CYS A 63 10.90 10.18 8.22
N GLU A 64 10.92 11.45 7.92
CA GLU A 64 12.10 12.30 8.10
C GLU A 64 12.36 12.46 9.60
N THR A 65 13.62 12.55 10.00
CA THR A 65 13.98 12.72 11.42
C THR A 65 14.69 14.05 11.66
N SER A 66 14.58 14.56 12.88
CA SER A 66 15.20 15.81 13.27
C SER A 66 16.75 15.75 13.22
N GLU A 67 17.39 16.93 13.24
CA GLU A 67 18.85 17.08 13.31
C GLU A 67 19.61 16.39 12.16
N ASN A 68 19.04 16.46 10.93
CA ASN A 68 19.56 15.79 9.74
C ASN A 68 19.84 14.28 9.96
N GLY A 69 19.02 13.63 10.81
CA GLY A 69 19.12 12.21 11.06
C GLY A 69 18.63 11.38 9.85
N PRO A 70 18.82 10.05 9.90
CA PRO A 70 18.40 9.17 8.83
C PRO A 70 16.88 9.10 8.72
N ASP A 71 16.37 8.93 7.51
CA ASP A 71 14.97 8.64 7.28
C ASP A 71 14.60 7.25 7.84
N LEU A 72 13.47 7.16 8.52
CA LEU A 72 12.92 5.90 9.01
C LEU A 72 11.92 5.34 7.99
N GLY A 73 12.34 4.39 7.17
CA GLY A 73 11.47 3.70 6.22
C GLY A 73 10.68 2.58 6.86
N ILE A 74 9.38 2.49 6.56
CA ILE A 74 8.47 1.45 7.04
C ILE A 74 7.71 0.85 5.86
N HIS A 75 7.70 -0.47 5.75
CA HIS A 75 6.92 -1.21 4.78
C HIS A 75 6.00 -2.20 5.50
N LEU A 76 4.71 -2.16 5.22
CA LEU A 76 3.68 -2.95 5.94
C LEU A 76 3.65 -4.45 5.57
N GLY A 77 4.44 -4.89 4.60
CA GLY A 77 4.45 -6.29 4.17
C GLY A 77 3.09 -6.76 3.65
N MET A 78 2.58 -7.85 4.21
CA MET A 78 1.33 -8.48 3.77
C MET A 78 0.17 -8.38 4.79
N GLY A 79 0.25 -7.53 5.77
CA GLY A 79 -0.79 -7.41 6.80
C GLY A 79 -0.35 -6.58 8.01
N GLY A 80 0.77 -5.88 7.85
CA GLY A 80 1.26 -4.97 8.86
C GLY A 80 0.36 -3.75 9.04
N ARG A 81 0.43 -3.18 10.23
CA ARG A 81 -0.31 -1.98 10.64
C ARG A 81 0.59 -1.07 11.45
N ILE A 82 0.33 0.20 11.36
CA ILE A 82 0.87 1.15 12.34
C ILE A 82 -0.13 1.27 13.48
N VAL A 83 0.41 1.23 14.67
CA VAL A 83 -0.33 1.45 15.92
C VAL A 83 0.28 2.66 16.58
N VAL A 84 -0.52 3.64 16.91
CA VAL A 84 -0.09 4.77 17.73
C VAL A 84 -0.87 4.75 19.03
N THR A 85 -0.15 4.79 20.15
CA THR A 85 -0.72 4.93 21.47
C THR A 85 -0.40 6.33 21.98
N SER A 86 -1.42 7.08 22.35
CA SER A 86 -1.27 8.41 22.93
C SER A 86 -0.83 8.33 24.40
N PRO A 87 -0.38 9.43 25.02
CA PRO A 87 0.03 9.44 26.43
C PRO A 87 -1.05 9.05 27.42
N ASP A 88 -2.33 9.28 27.09
CA ASP A 88 -3.52 8.90 27.88
C ASP A 88 -3.99 7.46 27.61
N GLY A 89 -3.25 6.69 26.76
CA GLY A 89 -3.53 5.28 26.49
C GLY A 89 -4.55 5.03 25.37
N GLN A 90 -5.02 6.06 24.66
CA GLN A 90 -5.87 5.84 23.48
C GLN A 90 -5.06 5.22 22.36
N VAL A 91 -5.66 4.28 21.62
CA VAL A 91 -4.99 3.52 20.56
C VAL A 91 -5.66 3.79 19.22
N ALA A 92 -4.86 4.26 18.26
CA ALA A 92 -5.26 4.48 16.88
C ALA A 92 -4.49 3.55 15.92
N TRP A 93 -5.11 3.22 14.77
CA TRP A 93 -4.60 2.24 13.82
C TRP A 93 -4.63 2.76 12.40
N GLY A 94 -3.54 2.49 11.64
CA GLY A 94 -3.46 2.74 10.22
C GLY A 94 -2.86 1.54 9.48
N GLY A 95 -3.28 1.31 8.23
CA GLY A 95 -2.82 0.18 7.43
C GLY A 95 -3.93 -0.80 7.11
N GLU A 96 -3.64 -2.11 7.11
CA GLU A 96 -4.65 -3.15 6.84
C GLU A 96 -5.77 -3.09 7.89
N PRO A 97 -7.05 -2.93 7.51
CA PRO A 97 -8.12 -2.85 8.48
C PRO A 97 -8.31 -4.16 9.25
N PHE A 98 -8.78 -4.04 10.49
CA PHE A 98 -9.16 -5.22 11.25
C PHE A 98 -10.44 -5.85 10.70
N ARG A 99 -10.43 -7.16 10.59
CA ARG A 99 -11.68 -7.90 10.46
C ARG A 99 -12.44 -7.79 11.78
N ARG A 100 -13.75 -7.59 11.72
CA ARG A 100 -14.62 -7.39 12.92
C ARG A 100 -14.54 -8.55 13.92
N ASP A 101 -14.18 -9.73 13.44
CA ASP A 101 -14.01 -10.99 14.18
C ASP A 101 -12.54 -11.31 14.53
N ALA A 102 -11.60 -10.42 14.25
CA ALA A 102 -10.21 -10.62 14.60
C ALA A 102 -9.99 -10.47 16.12
N GLN A 103 -9.15 -11.35 16.68
CA GLN A 103 -8.69 -11.19 18.05
C GLN A 103 -8.04 -9.83 18.26
N PRO A 104 -8.21 -9.21 19.45
CA PRO A 104 -7.56 -7.96 19.75
C PRO A 104 -6.05 -8.07 19.55
N PRO A 105 -5.40 -7.00 19.14
CA PRO A 105 -3.97 -6.98 18.91
C PRO A 105 -3.22 -7.38 20.18
N LYS A 106 -2.24 -8.26 20.02
CA LYS A 106 -1.36 -8.65 21.10
C LYS A 106 -0.05 -7.92 20.94
N ALA A 107 0.47 -7.31 21.99
CA ALA A 107 1.75 -6.61 22.01
C ALA A 107 2.93 -7.51 21.54
N GLU A 108 2.82 -8.83 21.70
CA GLU A 108 3.81 -9.80 21.19
C GLU A 108 3.98 -9.78 19.66
N TRP A 109 3.09 -9.11 18.91
CA TRP A 109 3.17 -8.93 17.46
C TRP A 109 3.63 -7.55 17.04
N ASP A 110 3.98 -6.68 17.99
CA ASP A 110 4.70 -5.44 17.72
C ASP A 110 6.16 -5.79 17.40
N ARG A 111 6.56 -5.55 16.16
CA ARG A 111 7.86 -5.98 15.63
C ARG A 111 8.92 -4.89 15.64
N PHE A 112 8.48 -3.68 15.80
CA PHE A 112 9.30 -2.48 15.96
C PHE A 112 8.48 -1.46 16.73
N THR A 113 9.07 -0.80 17.71
CA THR A 113 8.36 0.19 18.52
C THR A 113 9.23 1.40 18.81
N LEU A 114 8.71 2.59 18.54
CA LEU A 114 9.21 3.85 19.09
C LEU A 114 8.44 4.17 20.36
N ARG A 115 9.14 4.41 21.45
CA ARG A 115 8.55 4.94 22.69
C ARG A 115 8.87 6.42 22.79
N PHE A 116 7.86 7.25 23.00
CA PHE A 116 8.04 8.69 23.09
C PHE A 116 8.23 9.14 24.54
N ALA A 117 8.90 10.28 24.70
CA ALA A 117 9.21 10.85 26.03
C ALA A 117 7.96 11.27 26.84
N ASP A 118 6.83 11.46 26.14
CA ASP A 118 5.52 11.78 26.74
C ASP A 118 4.76 10.54 27.23
N GLY A 119 5.33 9.34 27.08
CA GLY A 119 4.72 8.07 27.51
C GLY A 119 3.93 7.34 26.43
N GLY A 120 3.67 7.95 25.27
CA GLY A 120 3.03 7.27 24.15
C GLY A 120 4.00 6.46 23.30
N SER A 121 3.48 5.81 22.22
CA SER A 121 4.30 4.97 21.34
C SER A 121 3.79 4.93 19.90
N LEU A 122 4.68 4.52 18.97
CA LEU A 122 4.35 4.10 17.63
C LEU A 122 4.92 2.70 17.40
N ALA A 123 4.10 1.76 16.98
CA ALA A 123 4.54 0.38 16.71
C ALA A 123 4.18 -0.07 15.29
N LEU A 124 5.03 -0.92 14.71
CA LEU A 124 4.70 -1.75 13.55
C LEU A 124 4.20 -3.11 14.08
N PHE A 125 2.89 -3.27 14.07
CA PHE A 125 2.24 -4.54 14.33
C PHE A 125 2.28 -5.42 13.09
N ASP A 126 2.91 -6.60 13.18
CA ASP A 126 2.97 -7.57 12.07
C ASP A 126 3.11 -9.01 12.57
N LYS A 127 1.99 -9.71 12.69
CA LYS A 127 1.95 -11.13 13.09
C LYS A 127 2.81 -12.03 12.19
N ARG A 128 2.93 -11.70 10.90
CA ARG A 128 3.57 -12.53 9.87
C ARG A 128 5.05 -12.22 9.66
N ARG A 129 5.58 -11.15 10.26
CA ARG A 129 6.98 -10.69 10.14
C ARG A 129 7.41 -10.45 8.67
N LEU A 130 6.49 -9.97 7.83
CA LEU A 130 6.73 -9.65 6.41
C LEU A 130 6.94 -8.15 6.18
N GLY A 131 6.69 -7.34 7.19
CA GLY A 131 7.04 -5.92 7.24
C GLY A 131 8.53 -5.67 7.22
N ARG A 132 8.93 -4.43 7.01
CA ARG A 132 10.33 -3.99 7.05
C ARG A 132 10.43 -2.62 7.65
N VAL A 133 11.46 -2.46 8.49
CA VAL A 133 11.89 -1.17 9.02
C VAL A 133 13.35 -0.98 8.67
N ARG A 134 13.70 0.16 8.07
CA ARG A 134 15.05 0.45 7.59
C ARG A 134 15.36 1.93 7.72
N LEU A 135 16.63 2.25 7.92
CA LEU A 135 17.12 3.61 7.72
C LEU A 135 17.36 3.87 6.23
N ASN A 136 17.07 5.10 5.80
CA ASN A 136 17.31 5.60 4.44
C ASN A 136 16.79 4.63 3.35
N PRO A 137 15.47 4.42 3.26
CA PRO A 137 14.90 3.48 2.29
C PRO A 137 15.21 3.90 0.86
N ALA A 138 15.49 2.92 -0.01
CA ALA A 138 15.74 3.16 -1.43
C ALA A 138 14.40 3.46 -2.15
N ILE A 139 14.05 4.73 -2.27
CA ILE A 139 12.81 5.20 -2.93
C ILE A 139 13.00 5.56 -4.41
N ASP A 140 14.25 5.79 -4.84
CA ASP A 140 14.56 6.23 -6.22
C ASP A 140 14.29 5.17 -7.29
N ALA A 141 14.27 3.89 -6.91
CA ALA A 141 13.94 2.79 -7.81
C ALA A 141 12.42 2.68 -8.10
N LEU A 142 11.58 3.41 -7.37
CA LEU A 142 10.14 3.43 -7.57
C LEU A 142 9.75 4.40 -8.68
N GLY A 143 8.79 4.00 -9.50
CA GLY A 143 8.12 4.87 -10.46
C GLY A 143 7.33 6.00 -9.77
N PRO A 144 6.68 6.87 -10.56
CA PRO A 144 5.79 7.89 -10.01
C PRO A 144 4.69 7.25 -9.15
N ASP A 145 4.28 7.99 -8.12
CA ASP A 145 3.21 7.56 -7.23
C ASP A 145 1.87 7.49 -7.97
N ALA A 146 1.14 6.41 -7.82
CA ALA A 146 -0.14 6.22 -8.50
C ALA A 146 -1.21 7.26 -8.13
N ALA A 147 -1.07 7.92 -6.97
CA ALA A 147 -1.98 9.00 -6.56
C ALA A 147 -1.56 10.40 -7.05
N GLU A 148 -0.34 10.54 -7.59
CA GLU A 148 0.23 11.83 -7.99
C GLU A 148 0.56 11.88 -9.49
N VAL A 149 0.58 10.72 -10.17
CA VAL A 149 0.88 10.61 -11.61
C VAL A 149 -0.14 11.43 -12.42
N THR A 150 0.35 12.23 -13.35
CA THR A 150 -0.52 13.01 -14.25
C THR A 150 -1.15 12.13 -15.34
N PRO A 151 -2.28 12.58 -15.95
CA PRO A 151 -2.90 11.84 -17.07
C PRO A 151 -1.95 11.59 -18.25
N ALA A 152 -1.06 12.53 -18.52
CA ALA A 152 -0.10 12.42 -19.62
C ALA A 152 0.98 11.38 -19.31
N GLU A 153 1.58 11.47 -18.12
CA GLU A 153 2.57 10.48 -17.65
C GLU A 153 1.98 9.09 -17.56
N PHE A 154 0.76 8.95 -17.01
CA PHE A 154 0.09 7.66 -16.92
C PHE A 154 -0.11 7.03 -18.30
N ARG A 155 -0.58 7.82 -19.29
CA ARG A 155 -0.73 7.32 -20.68
C ARG A 155 0.59 6.79 -21.24
N ASP A 156 1.65 7.55 -21.09
CA ASP A 156 2.98 7.15 -21.57
C ASP A 156 3.48 5.87 -20.90
N LEU A 157 3.22 5.73 -19.59
CA LEU A 157 3.64 4.56 -18.83
C LEU A 157 2.81 3.32 -19.15
N ILE A 158 1.48 3.45 -19.28
CA ILE A 158 0.58 2.30 -19.46
C ILE A 158 0.65 1.72 -20.87
N THR A 159 1.00 2.51 -21.88
CA THR A 159 1.03 2.08 -23.29
C THR A 159 2.40 1.57 -23.75
N ARG A 160 3.47 1.75 -22.98
CA ARG A 160 4.82 1.31 -23.36
C ARG A 160 4.98 -0.20 -23.39
N GLY A 161 5.65 -0.70 -24.43
CA GLY A 161 6.00 -2.13 -24.60
C GLY A 161 4.79 -2.97 -24.94
N SER A 162 4.91 -4.30 -24.80
CA SER A 162 3.95 -5.28 -25.31
C SER A 162 3.58 -6.35 -24.26
N ILE A 163 3.50 -5.96 -23.00
CA ILE A 163 3.12 -6.86 -21.90
C ILE A 163 1.62 -6.73 -21.56
N ALA A 164 1.09 -7.65 -20.78
CA ALA A 164 -0.27 -7.55 -20.28
C ALA A 164 -0.47 -6.26 -19.45
N VAL A 165 -1.58 -5.55 -19.66
CA VAL A 165 -1.88 -4.28 -18.98
C VAL A 165 -1.91 -4.43 -17.46
N LYS A 166 -2.39 -5.57 -16.94
CA LYS A 166 -2.33 -5.85 -15.51
C LYS A 166 -0.89 -5.97 -15.01
N ALA A 167 0.00 -6.62 -15.77
CA ALA A 167 1.41 -6.70 -15.41
C ALA A 167 2.06 -5.32 -15.36
N ARG A 168 1.69 -4.42 -16.27
CA ARG A 168 2.14 -3.03 -16.28
C ARG A 168 1.67 -2.26 -15.04
N LEU A 169 0.41 -2.39 -14.66
CA LEU A 169 -0.14 -1.76 -13.46
C LEU A 169 0.54 -2.25 -12.16
N LEU A 170 1.00 -3.49 -12.14
CA LEU A 170 1.67 -4.10 -10.98
C LEU A 170 3.17 -3.76 -10.88
N ASP A 171 3.77 -3.20 -11.92
CA ASP A 171 5.20 -2.86 -11.98
C ASP A 171 5.48 -1.58 -11.18
N GLN A 172 5.98 -1.76 -9.98
CA GLN A 172 6.26 -0.66 -9.05
C GLN A 172 7.36 0.30 -9.54
N SER A 173 8.20 -0.13 -10.50
CA SER A 173 9.19 0.74 -11.14
C SER A 173 8.57 1.65 -12.20
N ARG A 174 7.33 1.38 -12.59
CA ARG A 174 6.59 2.17 -13.59
C ARG A 174 5.47 2.98 -12.96
N ILE A 175 4.67 2.37 -12.08
CA ILE A 175 3.58 3.03 -11.34
C ILE A 175 3.61 2.47 -9.92
N ALA A 176 4.09 3.26 -8.98
CA ALA A 176 4.21 2.81 -7.61
C ALA A 176 2.87 2.88 -6.86
N GLY A 177 2.50 1.79 -6.19
CA GLY A 177 1.34 1.77 -5.30
C GLY A 177 0.23 0.81 -5.70
N VAL A 178 0.05 0.52 -6.99
CA VAL A 178 -0.98 -0.42 -7.45
C VAL A 178 -0.58 -1.85 -7.06
N GLY A 179 -1.50 -2.56 -6.41
CA GLY A 179 -1.37 -3.97 -6.09
C GLY A 179 -2.43 -4.81 -6.78
N ASN A 180 -2.58 -6.06 -6.35
CA ASN A 180 -3.40 -7.04 -7.07
C ASN A 180 -4.90 -6.73 -7.03
N LEU A 181 -5.40 -6.29 -5.86
CA LEU A 181 -6.82 -5.96 -5.71
C LEU A 181 -7.15 -4.66 -6.44
N LEU A 182 -6.32 -3.65 -6.26
CA LEU A 182 -6.50 -2.36 -6.92
C LEU A 182 -6.39 -2.49 -8.44
N ALA A 183 -5.48 -3.33 -8.96
CA ALA A 183 -5.37 -3.57 -10.41
C ALA A 183 -6.64 -4.22 -10.98
N ASP A 184 -7.22 -5.22 -10.31
CA ASP A 184 -8.47 -5.84 -10.75
C ASP A 184 -9.63 -4.84 -10.71
N GLU A 185 -9.73 -4.00 -9.67
CA GLU A 185 -10.72 -2.94 -9.55
C GLU A 185 -10.61 -1.90 -10.68
N ILE A 186 -9.39 -1.39 -10.94
CA ILE A 186 -9.11 -0.43 -12.02
C ILE A 186 -9.52 -0.99 -13.38
N LEU A 187 -9.09 -2.21 -13.69
CA LEU A 187 -9.37 -2.87 -14.96
C LEU A 187 -10.85 -3.15 -15.16
N TRP A 188 -11.55 -3.53 -14.08
CA TRP A 188 -12.99 -3.73 -14.11
C TRP A 188 -13.74 -2.40 -14.32
N GLN A 189 -13.39 -1.35 -13.60
CA GLN A 189 -14.00 -0.02 -13.80
C GLN A 189 -13.78 0.49 -15.23
N ALA A 190 -12.58 0.33 -15.77
CA ALA A 190 -12.20 0.76 -17.11
C ALA A 190 -12.77 -0.12 -18.23
N ARG A 191 -13.32 -1.31 -17.92
CA ARG A 191 -13.76 -2.34 -18.89
C ARG A 191 -12.64 -2.80 -19.82
N VAL A 192 -11.42 -2.89 -19.28
CA VAL A 192 -10.23 -3.33 -20.02
C VAL A 192 -9.88 -4.75 -19.61
N SER A 193 -9.62 -5.63 -20.57
CA SER A 193 -9.15 -6.99 -20.30
C SER A 193 -7.79 -6.95 -19.56
N PRO A 194 -7.61 -7.69 -18.45
CA PRO A 194 -6.33 -7.74 -17.75
C PRO A 194 -5.20 -8.29 -18.61
N ALA A 195 -5.52 -9.11 -19.61
CA ALA A 195 -4.57 -9.70 -20.56
C ALA A 195 -4.36 -8.86 -21.83
N ALA A 196 -5.10 -7.76 -22.03
CA ALA A 196 -4.87 -6.86 -23.17
C ALA A 196 -3.40 -6.41 -23.19
N ARG A 197 -2.81 -6.31 -24.36
CA ARG A 197 -1.43 -5.86 -24.51
C ARG A 197 -1.35 -4.35 -24.39
N THR A 198 -0.30 -3.86 -23.76
CA THR A 198 -0.09 -2.41 -23.55
C THR A 198 0.04 -1.65 -24.88
N ASP A 199 0.62 -2.26 -25.92
CA ASP A 199 0.76 -1.68 -27.26
C ASP A 199 -0.55 -1.69 -28.07
N SER A 200 -1.57 -2.42 -27.66
CA SER A 200 -2.89 -2.38 -28.28
C SER A 200 -3.86 -1.36 -27.66
N LEU A 201 -3.47 -0.72 -26.56
CA LEU A 201 -4.29 0.27 -25.89
C LEU A 201 -4.37 1.57 -26.71
N GLY A 202 -5.58 1.96 -27.09
CA GLY A 202 -5.84 3.28 -27.65
C GLY A 202 -5.82 4.38 -26.59
N ARG A 203 -5.79 5.64 -27.04
CA ARG A 203 -5.83 6.81 -26.14
C ARG A 203 -7.06 6.77 -25.21
N GLN A 204 -8.20 6.37 -25.75
CA GLN A 204 -9.45 6.29 -24.96
C GLN A 204 -9.36 5.22 -23.85
N ASP A 205 -8.69 4.09 -24.11
CA ASP A 205 -8.46 3.04 -23.11
C ASP A 205 -7.56 3.55 -21.98
N ALA A 206 -6.47 4.20 -22.33
CA ALA A 206 -5.56 4.79 -21.36
C ALA A 206 -6.25 5.87 -20.50
N ASP A 207 -7.10 6.71 -21.10
CA ASP A 207 -7.87 7.72 -20.39
C ASP A 207 -8.95 7.09 -19.48
N ARG A 208 -9.58 5.95 -19.89
CA ARG A 208 -10.49 5.20 -19.01
C ARG A 208 -9.75 4.57 -17.83
N LEU A 209 -8.58 3.97 -18.09
CA LEU A 209 -7.74 3.38 -17.05
C LEU A 209 -7.27 4.44 -16.03
N TYR A 210 -6.88 5.62 -16.49
CA TYR A 210 -6.49 6.72 -15.61
C TYR A 210 -7.65 7.16 -14.69
N ARG A 211 -8.84 7.41 -15.26
CA ARG A 211 -10.03 7.77 -14.47
C ARG A 211 -10.43 6.68 -13.49
N ALA A 212 -10.29 5.41 -13.88
CA ALA A 212 -10.53 4.28 -13.00
C ALA A 212 -9.51 4.20 -11.87
N LEU A 213 -8.23 4.49 -12.13
CA LEU A 213 -7.18 4.59 -11.11
C LEU A 213 -7.53 5.66 -10.06
N GLU A 214 -7.83 6.88 -10.49
CA GLU A 214 -8.21 7.97 -9.57
C GLU A 214 -9.46 7.61 -8.74
N SER A 215 -10.50 7.07 -9.40
CA SER A 215 -11.75 6.67 -8.76
C SER A 215 -11.53 5.57 -7.72
N ALA A 216 -10.82 4.50 -8.10
CA ALA A 216 -10.55 3.37 -7.22
C ALA A 216 -9.69 3.77 -6.01
N LEU A 217 -8.64 4.57 -6.22
CA LEU A 217 -7.79 5.08 -5.14
C LEU A 217 -8.57 5.95 -4.16
N ARG A 218 -9.29 6.95 -4.66
CA ARG A 218 -10.10 7.85 -3.84
C ARG A 218 -11.12 7.08 -3.01
N SER A 219 -11.83 6.15 -3.64
CA SER A 219 -12.83 5.30 -2.99
C SER A 219 -12.20 4.40 -1.93
N ALA A 220 -11.09 3.73 -2.23
CA ALA A 220 -10.42 2.83 -1.30
C ALA A 220 -9.86 3.59 -0.08
N ILE A 221 -9.27 4.76 -0.28
CA ILE A 221 -8.78 5.60 0.83
C ILE A 221 -9.95 6.05 1.73
N ALA A 222 -11.05 6.50 1.12
CA ALA A 222 -12.21 6.97 1.88
C ALA A 222 -12.95 5.86 2.63
N ARG A 223 -13.00 4.64 2.07
CA ARG A 223 -13.72 3.49 2.63
C ARG A 223 -12.84 2.54 3.47
N GLY A 224 -11.55 2.87 3.67
CA GLY A 224 -10.66 2.13 4.56
C GLY A 224 -9.92 0.95 3.92
N GLY A 225 -9.71 0.95 2.61
CA GLY A 225 -8.80 0.02 1.95
C GLY A 225 -9.32 -0.61 0.66
N VAL A 226 -8.42 -1.26 -0.07
CA VAL A 226 -8.72 -1.86 -1.40
C VAL A 226 -9.76 -2.98 -1.36
N HIS A 227 -9.96 -3.63 -0.23
CA HIS A 227 -10.97 -4.70 -0.06
C HIS A 227 -12.42 -4.18 -0.13
N THR A 228 -12.63 -2.86 -0.08
CA THR A 228 -13.94 -2.21 -0.23
C THR A 228 -14.29 -1.89 -1.68
N GLY A 229 -13.44 -2.25 -2.64
CA GLY A 229 -13.67 -2.08 -4.07
C GLY A 229 -14.92 -2.82 -4.54
N ASP A 230 -15.57 -2.29 -5.57
CA ASP A 230 -16.90 -2.75 -6.01
C ASP A 230 -16.87 -4.16 -6.61
N VAL A 231 -15.75 -4.55 -7.29
CA VAL A 231 -15.61 -5.91 -7.84
C VAL A 231 -15.04 -6.90 -6.83
N ILE A 232 -14.47 -6.45 -5.72
CA ILE A 232 -13.67 -7.29 -4.85
C ILE A 232 -14.46 -8.44 -4.23
N ALA A 233 -15.70 -8.21 -3.81
CA ALA A 233 -16.57 -9.26 -3.26
C ALA A 233 -16.93 -10.35 -4.30
N ALA A 234 -16.93 -10.02 -5.60
CA ALA A 234 -17.19 -10.94 -6.69
C ALA A 234 -15.96 -11.79 -7.10
N ARG A 235 -14.77 -11.51 -6.58
CA ARG A 235 -13.52 -12.24 -6.87
C ARG A 235 -13.46 -13.59 -6.15
N ARG A 236 -14.39 -14.50 -6.53
CA ARG A 236 -14.52 -15.85 -5.97
C ARG A 236 -15.10 -16.80 -7.00
N PRO A 237 -14.91 -18.13 -6.86
CA PRO A 237 -15.60 -19.11 -7.68
C PRO A 237 -17.12 -18.90 -7.66
N GLY A 238 -17.76 -18.92 -8.82
CA GLY A 238 -19.21 -18.66 -8.96
C GLY A 238 -19.61 -17.19 -8.74
N GLY A 239 -18.64 -16.27 -8.61
CA GLY A 239 -18.93 -14.85 -8.52
C GLY A 239 -19.49 -14.30 -9.82
N THR A 240 -20.37 -13.29 -9.71
CA THR A 240 -20.98 -12.60 -10.86
C THR A 240 -20.58 -11.12 -10.87
N CYS A 241 -20.40 -10.57 -12.06
CA CYS A 241 -20.06 -9.16 -12.24
C CYS A 241 -21.14 -8.26 -11.62
N PRO A 242 -20.80 -7.39 -10.67
CA PRO A 242 -21.78 -6.53 -10.01
C PRO A 242 -22.45 -5.51 -10.96
N ARG A 243 -21.87 -5.28 -12.15
CA ARG A 243 -22.41 -4.34 -13.14
C ARG A 243 -23.37 -5.00 -14.13
N CYS A 244 -23.03 -6.19 -14.65
CA CYS A 244 -23.79 -6.81 -15.74
C CYS A 244 -24.30 -8.23 -15.47
N GLY A 245 -24.04 -8.79 -14.28
CA GLY A 245 -24.46 -10.14 -13.88
C GLY A 245 -23.72 -11.30 -14.56
N ALA A 246 -22.80 -11.03 -15.51
CA ALA A 246 -22.05 -12.09 -16.17
C ALA A 246 -21.06 -12.76 -15.22
N GLU A 247 -20.65 -13.98 -15.55
CA GLU A 247 -19.66 -14.74 -14.77
C GLU A 247 -18.34 -13.98 -14.61
N MET A 248 -17.76 -14.06 -13.42
CA MET A 248 -16.38 -13.64 -13.18
C MET A 248 -15.41 -14.77 -13.51
N ARG A 249 -14.60 -14.57 -14.54
CA ARG A 249 -13.54 -15.51 -14.93
C ARG A 249 -12.32 -15.35 -14.02
N HIS A 250 -11.59 -16.45 -13.84
CA HIS A 250 -10.37 -16.50 -13.06
C HIS A 250 -9.20 -17.06 -13.87
N GLY A 251 -8.01 -16.51 -13.64
CA GLY A 251 -6.77 -16.99 -14.25
C GLY A 251 -5.54 -16.28 -13.65
N THR A 252 -4.39 -16.48 -14.29
CA THR A 252 -3.13 -15.83 -13.89
C THR A 252 -2.70 -14.85 -14.96
N VAL A 253 -2.51 -13.58 -14.59
CA VAL A 253 -1.98 -12.53 -15.46
C VAL A 253 -0.89 -11.77 -14.70
N GLY A 254 0.28 -11.58 -15.34
CA GLY A 254 1.43 -10.95 -14.69
C GLY A 254 1.91 -11.68 -13.42
N GLY A 255 1.78 -13.01 -13.40
CA GLY A 255 2.16 -13.83 -12.25
C GLY A 255 1.23 -13.68 -11.02
N ARG A 256 0.04 -13.09 -11.20
CA ARG A 256 -0.92 -12.86 -10.11
C ARG A 256 -2.30 -13.44 -10.43
N SER A 257 -2.94 -14.01 -9.41
CA SER A 257 -4.36 -14.41 -9.46
C SER A 257 -5.22 -13.21 -9.87
N THR A 258 -6.03 -13.38 -10.89
CA THR A 258 -6.74 -12.31 -11.60
C THR A 258 -8.19 -12.72 -11.80
N TRP A 259 -9.11 -11.79 -11.53
CA TRP A 259 -10.54 -11.97 -11.79
C TRP A 259 -11.03 -10.88 -12.72
N TRP A 260 -11.88 -11.24 -13.70
CA TRP A 260 -12.42 -10.28 -14.67
C TRP A 260 -13.81 -10.70 -15.15
N CYS A 261 -14.60 -9.72 -15.58
CA CYS A 261 -15.93 -9.98 -16.17
C CYS A 261 -15.81 -10.64 -17.54
N SER A 262 -16.49 -11.78 -17.73
CA SER A 262 -16.46 -12.52 -18.99
C SER A 262 -17.10 -11.78 -20.17
N ARG A 263 -17.94 -10.77 -19.92
CA ARG A 263 -18.66 -10.00 -20.93
C ARG A 263 -18.02 -8.65 -21.23
N GLU A 264 -17.63 -7.90 -20.20
CA GLU A 264 -17.19 -6.50 -20.36
C GLU A 264 -15.67 -6.34 -20.50
N GLN A 265 -14.88 -7.37 -20.14
CA GLN A 265 -13.43 -7.32 -20.18
C GLN A 265 -12.88 -8.37 -21.15
N VAL A 266 -13.38 -8.35 -22.39
CA VAL A 266 -12.91 -9.24 -23.45
C VAL A 266 -11.73 -8.64 -24.21
N PRO A 267 -10.74 -9.46 -24.67
CA PRO A 267 -9.66 -8.95 -25.53
C PRO A 267 -10.21 -8.37 -26.83
N GLY A 268 -9.81 -7.15 -27.19
CA GLY A 268 -10.13 -6.56 -28.51
C GLY A 268 -11.52 -5.93 -28.64
N SER A 269 -12.18 -5.59 -27.54
CA SER A 269 -13.43 -4.77 -27.59
C SER A 269 -13.11 -3.28 -27.57
#